data_c1d4aa6820a7919472a69e2b019ba79f
#
_entry.id   c1d4aa6820a7919472a69e2b019ba79f
#
_cell.length_a   1.000
_cell.length_b   1.000
_cell.length_c   1.000
_cell.angle_alpha   90.00
_cell.angle_beta   90.00
_cell.angle_gamma   90.00
#
_symmetry.space_group_name_H-M   'P 1'
#
loop_
_entity.id
_entity.type
_entity.pdbx_description
1 polymer ?
#
loop_
_entity_poly.entity_id
_entity_poly.type
_entity_poly.pdbx_seq_one_letter_code
_entity_poly.pdbx_strand_id
1 'polypeptide(L)'
;MESSQGLAYVWRPTSNVCKAFSISRHNEYQVLHAIEPLNLGPKPIFVHEQGLLVEWIDGITLTKDGIELEELLPIAATIHQYHSSSIPVVPFSYISRIDHYWLELEGKYVGSEFETLYKHWRSEPIVEQIPLALCHFDLGCYNLVRGEQGVKVIDWEYASLADPRLDLTLILQITDSPIEESVERYCQIRNIENTSVWLEGVKAWQPRTLVMAMLWYLLAYKLWGDEQYLNSAQEFKDLLCLEDHCFENS
;
A
#
# COMPACT_ATOMS: atom_id res chain seq x y z
N MET A 1 9.99 14.03 -19.54
CA MET A 1 9.72 14.86 -20.75
C MET A 1 9.70 16.32 -20.31
N GLU A 2 10.44 17.18 -20.97
CA GLU A 2 10.39 18.63 -20.70
C GLU A 2 9.43 19.31 -21.68
N SER A 3 8.66 20.27 -21.17
CA SER A 3 7.82 21.11 -22.02
C SER A 3 8.64 22.24 -22.63
N SER A 4 8.10 22.90 -23.65
CA SER A 4 8.70 24.15 -24.23
C SER A 4 8.77 25.33 -23.23
N GLN A 5 8.18 25.17 -22.03
CA GLN A 5 8.18 26.15 -20.95
C GLN A 5 9.07 25.74 -19.76
N GLY A 6 9.93 24.72 -19.91
CA GLY A 6 10.82 24.23 -18.85
C GLY A 6 10.13 23.37 -17.76
N LEU A 7 8.86 23.01 -17.96
CA LEU A 7 8.16 22.10 -17.04
C LEU A 7 8.53 20.65 -17.33
N ALA A 8 8.87 19.90 -16.30
CA ALA A 8 9.19 18.48 -16.38
C ALA A 8 7.99 17.61 -16.01
N TYR A 9 7.89 16.43 -16.63
CA TYR A 9 6.81 15.47 -16.43
C TYR A 9 7.32 14.05 -16.35
N VAL A 10 6.59 13.18 -15.65
CA VAL A 10 6.81 11.73 -15.60
C VAL A 10 5.75 11.03 -16.43
N TRP A 11 6.18 10.18 -17.36
CA TRP A 11 5.29 9.23 -18.01
C TRP A 11 5.30 7.90 -17.29
N ARG A 12 4.14 7.46 -16.83
CA ARG A 12 3.91 6.19 -16.15
C ARG A 12 3.18 5.24 -17.11
N PRO A 13 3.88 4.31 -17.78
CA PRO A 13 3.27 3.47 -18.80
C PRO A 13 2.30 2.44 -18.20
N THR A 14 1.28 2.06 -18.98
CA THR A 14 0.51 0.85 -18.75
C THR A 14 1.28 -0.35 -19.34
N SER A 15 1.39 -1.43 -18.60
CA SER A 15 2.15 -2.62 -19.01
C SER A 15 1.48 -3.90 -18.51
N ASN A 16 1.98 -5.06 -18.96
CA ASN A 16 1.56 -6.35 -18.40
C ASN A 16 1.89 -6.49 -16.92
N VAL A 17 2.98 -5.85 -16.46
CA VAL A 17 3.33 -5.77 -15.04
C VAL A 17 2.23 -5.05 -14.25
N CYS A 18 1.72 -3.93 -14.76
CA CYS A 18 0.60 -3.24 -14.12
C CYS A 18 -0.62 -4.15 -13.95
N LYS A 19 -0.95 -4.96 -14.98
CA LYS A 19 -2.07 -5.90 -14.90
C LYS A 19 -1.83 -6.98 -13.85
N ALA A 20 -0.64 -7.58 -13.84
CA ALA A 20 -0.27 -8.62 -12.89
C ALA A 20 -0.37 -8.14 -11.44
N PHE A 21 0.04 -6.91 -11.16
CA PHE A 21 -0.07 -6.32 -9.82
C PHE A 21 -1.39 -5.58 -9.55
N SER A 22 -2.37 -5.68 -10.45
CA SER A 22 -3.68 -5.02 -10.31
C SER A 22 -3.57 -3.49 -10.22
N ILE A 23 -2.62 -2.90 -10.95
CA ILE A 23 -2.38 -1.45 -11.04
C ILE A 23 -3.19 -0.87 -12.18
N SER A 24 -3.91 0.22 -11.93
CA SER A 24 -4.68 0.96 -12.92
C SER A 24 -4.25 2.42 -12.98
N ARG A 25 -3.66 2.83 -14.11
CA ARG A 25 -3.28 4.24 -14.36
C ARG A 25 -4.49 5.18 -14.34
N HIS A 26 -5.66 4.65 -14.70
CA HIS A 26 -6.89 5.42 -14.60
C HIS A 26 -7.31 5.66 -13.14
N ASN A 27 -7.24 4.65 -12.27
CA ASN A 27 -7.52 4.81 -10.84
C ASN A 27 -6.51 5.76 -10.19
N GLU A 28 -5.22 5.61 -10.51
CA GLU A 28 -4.16 6.53 -10.05
C GLU A 28 -4.46 7.98 -10.45
N TYR A 29 -4.88 8.21 -11.71
CA TYR A 29 -5.31 9.53 -12.17
C TYR A 29 -6.48 10.08 -11.35
N GLN A 30 -7.51 9.28 -11.09
CA GLN A 30 -8.69 9.70 -10.32
C GLN A 30 -8.32 10.06 -8.87
N VAL A 31 -7.46 9.27 -8.23
CA VAL A 31 -6.95 9.54 -6.89
C VAL A 31 -6.17 10.86 -6.88
N LEU A 32 -5.18 11.00 -7.76
CA LEU A 32 -4.36 12.20 -7.83
C LEU A 32 -5.20 13.46 -8.09
N HIS A 33 -6.20 13.37 -8.97
CA HIS A 33 -7.11 14.49 -9.23
C HIS A 33 -7.94 14.85 -8.01
N ALA A 34 -8.42 13.86 -7.26
CA ALA A 34 -9.21 14.09 -6.06
C ALA A 34 -8.40 14.76 -4.93
N ILE A 35 -7.10 14.44 -4.81
CA ILE A 35 -6.22 14.98 -3.75
C ILE A 35 -5.48 16.26 -4.15
N GLU A 36 -5.67 16.79 -5.35
CA GLU A 36 -5.04 18.06 -5.76
C GLU A 36 -5.18 19.18 -4.71
N PRO A 37 -6.36 19.36 -4.04
CA PRO A 37 -6.51 20.37 -3.00
C PRO A 37 -5.61 20.20 -1.79
N LEU A 38 -5.15 18.97 -1.50
CA LEU A 38 -4.21 18.70 -0.39
C LEU A 38 -2.78 19.12 -0.73
N ASN A 39 -2.49 19.31 -2.02
CA ASN A 39 -1.13 19.59 -2.51
C ASN A 39 -0.08 18.57 -2.01
N LEU A 40 -0.49 17.31 -1.80
CA LEU A 40 0.36 16.23 -1.30
C LEU A 40 1.00 15.41 -2.41
N GLY A 41 0.33 15.24 -3.54
CA GLY A 41 0.82 14.43 -4.68
C GLY A 41 1.21 15.25 -5.89
N PRO A 42 1.78 14.60 -6.93
CA PRO A 42 1.97 15.22 -8.23
C PRO A 42 0.62 15.53 -8.90
N LYS A 43 0.55 16.60 -9.66
CA LYS A 43 -0.65 16.89 -10.44
C LYS A 43 -0.78 15.91 -11.60
N PRO A 44 -1.95 15.27 -11.77
CA PRO A 44 -2.23 14.46 -12.94
C PRO A 44 -2.49 15.39 -14.14
N ILE A 45 -1.79 15.16 -15.23
CA ILE A 45 -1.89 16.01 -16.43
C ILE A 45 -2.81 15.35 -17.46
N PHE A 46 -2.60 14.06 -17.69
CA PHE A 46 -3.29 13.35 -18.74
C PHE A 46 -3.25 11.84 -18.50
N VAL A 47 -4.34 11.15 -18.77
CA VAL A 47 -4.43 9.68 -18.75
C VAL A 47 -4.95 9.16 -20.07
N HIS A 48 -4.34 8.06 -20.54
CA HIS A 48 -4.71 7.34 -21.74
C HIS A 48 -4.52 5.83 -21.52
N GLU A 49 -5.02 5.00 -22.43
CA GLU A 49 -4.85 3.54 -22.36
C GLU A 49 -3.37 3.09 -22.25
N GLN A 50 -2.45 3.88 -22.81
CA GLN A 50 -1.02 3.59 -22.78
C GLN A 50 -0.32 4.04 -21.51
N GLY A 51 -0.93 4.89 -20.67
CA GLY A 51 -0.30 5.36 -19.46
C GLY A 51 -0.90 6.65 -18.90
N LEU A 52 -0.20 7.17 -17.88
CA LEU A 52 -0.52 8.38 -17.14
C LEU A 52 0.66 9.36 -17.20
N LEU A 53 0.39 10.63 -17.50
CA LEU A 53 1.35 11.73 -17.40
C LEU A 53 1.07 12.51 -16.13
N VAL A 54 2.09 12.66 -15.28
CA VAL A 54 2.02 13.45 -14.05
C VAL A 54 3.13 14.50 -14.01
N GLU A 55 2.96 15.50 -13.18
CA GLU A 55 3.97 16.50 -12.85
C GLU A 55 5.24 15.84 -12.31
N TRP A 56 6.39 16.35 -12.67
CA TRP A 56 7.65 16.04 -12.01
C TRP A 56 7.72 16.81 -10.68
N ILE A 57 8.04 16.13 -9.59
CA ILE A 57 8.26 16.76 -8.29
C ILE A 57 9.76 17.00 -8.12
N ASP A 58 10.16 18.27 -8.07
CA ASP A 58 11.54 18.63 -7.74
C ASP A 58 11.81 18.51 -6.25
N GLY A 59 12.91 17.84 -5.92
CA GLY A 59 13.31 17.65 -4.54
C GLY A 59 14.22 16.45 -4.33
N ILE A 60 14.43 16.11 -3.08
CA ILE A 60 15.24 14.97 -2.64
C ILE A 60 14.31 13.90 -2.12
N THR A 61 14.39 12.69 -2.69
CA THR A 61 13.70 11.51 -2.15
C THR A 61 14.29 11.21 -0.78
N LEU A 62 13.41 10.98 0.19
CA LEU A 62 13.84 10.77 1.56
C LEU A 62 14.37 9.33 1.75
N THR A 63 15.35 9.18 2.62
CA THR A 63 15.92 7.88 2.97
C THR A 63 15.46 7.45 4.37
N LYS A 64 15.63 6.16 4.69
CA LYS A 64 15.21 5.59 5.99
C LYS A 64 15.82 6.35 7.19
N ASP A 65 17.03 6.90 7.03
CA ASP A 65 17.74 7.66 8.06
C ASP A 65 17.30 9.14 8.19
N GLY A 66 16.38 9.58 7.34
CA GLY A 66 15.93 10.98 7.25
C GLY A 66 14.47 11.21 7.60
N ILE A 67 13.71 10.17 7.95
CA ILE A 67 12.31 10.28 8.37
C ILE A 67 12.05 9.33 9.52
N GLU A 68 11.56 9.91 10.59
CA GLU A 68 11.00 9.20 11.70
C GLU A 68 9.50 8.92 11.44
N LEU A 69 8.94 7.92 12.10
CA LEU A 69 7.50 7.61 12.06
C LEU A 69 6.66 8.86 12.37
N GLU A 70 7.14 9.74 13.23
CA GLU A 70 6.51 11.01 13.60
C GLU A 70 6.24 11.94 12.40
N GLU A 71 7.01 11.84 11.32
CA GLU A 71 6.77 12.61 10.09
C GLU A 71 5.76 11.89 9.16
N LEU A 72 5.73 10.55 9.17
CA LEU A 72 4.81 9.76 8.34
C LEU A 72 3.38 9.77 8.86
N LEU A 73 3.18 9.68 10.18
CA LEU A 73 1.85 9.60 10.78
C LEU A 73 0.96 10.82 10.46
N PRO A 74 1.44 12.08 10.50
CA PRO A 74 0.64 13.24 10.07
C PRO A 74 0.25 13.21 8.59
N ILE A 75 1.14 12.70 7.72
CA ILE A 75 0.87 12.54 6.28
C ILE A 75 -0.24 11.49 6.10
N ALA A 76 -0.09 10.32 6.71
CA ALA A 76 -1.10 9.26 6.70
C ALA A 76 -2.44 9.76 7.25
N ALA A 77 -2.42 10.48 8.37
CA ALA A 77 -3.61 11.05 8.98
C ALA A 77 -4.33 12.02 8.04
N THR A 78 -3.59 12.82 7.27
CA THR A 78 -4.14 13.75 6.27
C THR A 78 -4.77 12.98 5.10
N ILE A 79 -4.11 11.96 4.58
CA ILE A 79 -4.63 11.10 3.51
C ILE A 79 -5.92 10.40 3.96
N HIS A 80 -5.92 9.82 5.15
CA HIS A 80 -7.06 9.07 5.71
C HIS A 80 -8.25 9.95 6.12
N GLN A 81 -8.15 11.28 6.06
CA GLN A 81 -9.32 12.17 6.21
C GLN A 81 -10.17 12.23 4.95
N TYR A 82 -9.65 11.81 3.80
CA TYR A 82 -10.40 11.76 2.55
C TYR A 82 -11.34 10.56 2.54
N HIS A 83 -12.65 10.81 2.64
CA HIS A 83 -13.68 9.77 2.69
C HIS A 83 -14.23 9.40 1.30
N SER A 84 -14.85 8.22 1.23
CA SER A 84 -15.28 7.52 0.03
C SER A 84 -16.19 8.26 -0.93
N SER A 85 -16.90 9.30 -0.49
CA SER A 85 -17.86 10.02 -1.35
C SER A 85 -17.22 10.92 -2.41
N SER A 86 -15.90 11.12 -2.35
CA SER A 86 -15.19 12.12 -3.16
C SER A 86 -14.34 11.52 -4.28
N ILE A 87 -14.10 10.21 -4.27
CA ILE A 87 -13.17 9.57 -5.21
C ILE A 87 -13.87 8.44 -5.95
N PRO A 88 -13.99 8.50 -7.30
CA PRO A 88 -14.71 7.51 -8.09
C PRO A 88 -13.81 6.28 -8.42
N VAL A 89 -13.27 5.63 -7.38
CA VAL A 89 -12.51 4.39 -7.50
C VAL A 89 -13.23 3.23 -6.82
N VAL A 90 -13.01 2.02 -7.32
CA VAL A 90 -13.55 0.81 -6.70
C VAL A 90 -12.85 0.60 -5.36
N PRO A 91 -13.60 0.41 -4.26
CA PRO A 91 -12.97 0.11 -2.97
C PRO A 91 -12.10 -1.14 -3.03
N PHE A 92 -11.02 -1.10 -2.26
CA PHE A 92 -10.12 -2.24 -2.10
C PHE A 92 -10.84 -3.44 -1.47
N SER A 93 -10.56 -4.61 -2.00
CA SER A 93 -10.97 -5.90 -1.44
C SER A 93 -9.75 -6.78 -1.22
N TYR A 94 -9.47 -7.11 0.05
CA TYR A 94 -8.37 -8.00 0.43
C TYR A 94 -8.46 -9.34 -0.30
N ILE A 95 -9.63 -9.99 -0.25
CA ILE A 95 -9.83 -11.30 -0.91
C ILE A 95 -9.60 -11.20 -2.41
N SER A 96 -10.16 -10.19 -3.07
CA SER A 96 -9.96 -10.01 -4.51
C SER A 96 -8.49 -9.77 -4.87
N ARG A 97 -7.74 -9.09 -4.01
CA ARG A 97 -6.32 -8.81 -4.21
C ARG A 97 -5.47 -10.07 -4.10
N ILE A 98 -5.64 -10.86 -3.04
CA ILE A 98 -4.87 -12.11 -2.86
C ILE A 98 -5.28 -13.17 -3.87
N ASP A 99 -6.56 -13.26 -4.24
CA ASP A 99 -7.06 -14.15 -5.30
C ASP A 99 -6.44 -13.80 -6.65
N HIS A 100 -6.37 -12.50 -6.97
CA HIS A 100 -5.72 -12.04 -8.20
C HIS A 100 -4.24 -12.42 -8.26
N TYR A 101 -3.48 -12.16 -7.20
CA TYR A 101 -2.06 -12.52 -7.15
C TYR A 101 -1.87 -14.04 -7.26
N TRP A 102 -2.70 -14.82 -6.56
CA TRP A 102 -2.63 -16.27 -6.61
C TRP A 102 -2.93 -16.82 -8.02
N LEU A 103 -3.91 -16.27 -8.71
CA LEU A 103 -4.25 -16.64 -10.09
C LEU A 103 -3.10 -16.30 -11.05
N GLU A 104 -2.47 -15.14 -10.90
CA GLU A 104 -1.33 -14.73 -11.72
C GLU A 104 -0.09 -15.64 -11.53
N LEU A 105 0.00 -16.41 -10.44
CA LEU A 105 1.05 -17.41 -10.23
C LEU A 105 0.85 -18.68 -11.08
N GLU A 106 -0.31 -18.84 -11.74
CA GLU A 106 -0.61 -19.93 -12.72
C GLU A 106 -0.33 -21.33 -12.17
N GLY A 107 -0.64 -21.59 -10.91
CA GLY A 107 -0.49 -22.87 -10.26
C GLY A 107 0.95 -23.29 -9.91
N LYS A 108 1.94 -22.43 -10.09
CA LYS A 108 3.36 -22.72 -9.80
C LYS A 108 3.60 -23.24 -8.37
N TYR A 109 2.78 -22.82 -7.41
CA TYR A 109 2.95 -23.12 -5.98
C TYR A 109 1.84 -24.01 -5.41
N VAL A 110 1.06 -24.70 -6.25
CA VAL A 110 0.04 -25.67 -5.81
C VAL A 110 0.71 -26.80 -5.00
N GLY A 111 0.15 -27.14 -3.85
CA GLY A 111 0.66 -28.16 -2.93
C GLY A 111 1.80 -27.68 -2.01
N SER A 112 2.19 -26.40 -2.08
CA SER A 112 3.22 -25.80 -1.23
C SER A 112 2.65 -25.19 0.07
N GLU A 113 3.53 -24.85 1.02
CA GLU A 113 3.16 -24.07 2.21
C GLU A 113 2.60 -22.70 1.86
N PHE A 114 3.03 -22.07 0.75
CA PHE A 114 2.45 -20.82 0.25
C PHE A 114 0.96 -20.97 -0.08
N GLU A 115 0.56 -22.09 -0.68
CA GLU A 115 -0.85 -22.39 -0.94
C GLU A 115 -1.64 -22.56 0.36
N THR A 116 -1.05 -23.24 1.34
CA THR A 116 -1.68 -23.46 2.65
C THR A 116 -1.99 -22.13 3.33
N LEU A 117 -1.00 -21.22 3.40
CA LEU A 117 -1.17 -19.89 3.98
C LEU A 117 -2.18 -19.04 3.20
N TYR A 118 -2.10 -19.05 1.86
CA TYR A 118 -3.08 -18.34 1.02
C TYR A 118 -4.52 -18.82 1.31
N LYS A 119 -4.75 -20.15 1.33
CA LYS A 119 -6.08 -20.71 1.58
C LYS A 119 -6.58 -20.41 2.98
N HIS A 120 -5.71 -20.51 3.99
CA HIS A 120 -6.05 -20.17 5.35
C HIS A 120 -6.50 -18.73 5.46
N TRP A 121 -5.65 -17.76 5.11
CA TRP A 121 -5.94 -16.34 5.25
C TRP A 121 -7.03 -15.82 4.30
N ARG A 122 -7.31 -16.56 3.23
CA ARG A 122 -8.45 -16.33 2.36
C ARG A 122 -9.78 -16.69 3.05
N SER A 123 -9.78 -17.72 3.89
CA SER A 123 -10.98 -18.21 4.59
C SER A 123 -11.23 -17.54 5.94
N GLU A 124 -10.23 -16.86 6.51
CA GLU A 124 -10.36 -16.15 7.77
C GLU A 124 -11.41 -15.03 7.69
N PRO A 125 -12.22 -14.85 8.77
CA PRO A 125 -13.23 -13.80 8.82
C PRO A 125 -12.66 -12.43 8.47
N ILE A 126 -13.43 -11.65 7.73
CA ILE A 126 -13.07 -10.26 7.39
C ILE A 126 -12.98 -9.44 8.67
N VAL A 127 -11.98 -8.58 8.76
CA VAL A 127 -11.83 -7.61 9.86
C VAL A 127 -13.09 -6.76 9.95
N GLU A 128 -13.60 -6.53 11.16
CA GLU A 128 -14.76 -5.66 11.38
C GLU A 128 -14.54 -4.32 10.67
N GLN A 129 -15.52 -3.93 9.86
CA GLN A 129 -15.37 -2.77 8.99
C GLN A 129 -15.58 -1.47 9.76
N ILE A 130 -14.72 -0.50 9.46
CA ILE A 130 -14.90 0.92 9.80
C ILE A 130 -15.10 1.72 8.50
N PRO A 131 -15.51 3.00 8.57
CA PRO A 131 -15.64 3.82 7.39
C PRO A 131 -14.36 3.85 6.56
N LEU A 132 -14.50 3.57 5.25
CA LEU A 132 -13.38 3.57 4.32
C LEU A 132 -12.82 4.98 4.14
N ALA A 133 -11.52 5.05 4.02
CA ALA A 133 -10.78 6.27 3.70
C ALA A 133 -9.83 6.04 2.53
N LEU A 134 -9.30 7.11 1.95
CA LEU A 134 -8.21 6.99 1.00
C LEU A 134 -6.98 6.43 1.71
N CYS A 135 -6.38 5.41 1.12
CA CYS A 135 -5.17 4.74 1.57
C CYS A 135 -4.13 4.76 0.45
N HIS A 136 -2.87 4.90 0.81
CA HIS A 136 -1.77 4.91 -0.17
C HIS A 136 -1.27 3.50 -0.51
N PHE A 137 -1.23 2.62 0.47
CA PHE A 137 -0.75 1.23 0.45
C PHE A 137 0.76 1.03 0.27
N ASP A 138 1.52 2.10 0.11
CA ASP A 138 2.98 2.05 -0.02
C ASP A 138 3.61 3.34 0.51
N LEU A 139 3.14 3.83 1.67
CA LEU A 139 3.62 5.05 2.28
C LEU A 139 4.90 4.80 3.08
N GLY A 140 6.03 4.75 2.35
CA GLY A 140 7.38 4.69 2.91
C GLY A 140 8.17 5.95 2.60
N CYS A 141 9.31 6.12 3.27
CA CYS A 141 10.20 7.27 3.05
C CYS A 141 10.65 7.40 1.59
N TYR A 142 10.85 6.29 0.89
CA TYR A 142 11.24 6.22 -0.53
C TYR A 142 10.17 6.80 -1.49
N ASN A 143 8.94 6.94 -1.03
CA ASN A 143 7.84 7.59 -1.76
C ASN A 143 7.58 9.03 -1.30
N LEU A 144 8.49 9.62 -0.52
CA LEU A 144 8.42 11.00 -0.10
C LEU A 144 9.53 11.82 -0.75
N VAL A 145 9.15 12.96 -1.32
CA VAL A 145 10.07 13.93 -1.93
C VAL A 145 9.96 15.25 -1.18
N ARG A 146 11.09 15.69 -0.59
CA ARG A 146 11.18 17.00 0.08
C ARG A 146 11.71 18.05 -0.90
N GLY A 147 10.85 18.97 -1.27
CA GLY A 147 11.14 20.11 -2.10
C GLY A 147 10.94 21.45 -1.38
N GLU A 148 11.03 22.55 -2.11
CA GLU A 148 10.84 23.91 -1.58
C GLU A 148 9.42 24.13 -1.01
N GLN A 149 8.42 23.44 -1.53
CA GLN A 149 7.02 23.54 -1.11
C GLN A 149 6.61 22.55 -0.01
N GLY A 150 7.58 21.90 0.63
CA GLY A 150 7.35 20.88 1.65
C GLY A 150 7.51 19.45 1.12
N VAL A 151 6.89 18.50 1.82
CA VAL A 151 6.97 17.08 1.46
C VAL A 151 5.81 16.72 0.55
N LYS A 152 6.12 16.01 -0.53
CA LYS A 152 5.15 15.41 -1.47
C LYS A 152 5.23 13.89 -1.40
N VAL A 153 4.10 13.25 -1.59
CA VAL A 153 3.97 11.80 -1.70
C VAL A 153 3.88 11.44 -3.18
N ILE A 154 4.72 10.53 -3.63
CA ILE A 154 4.72 10.00 -5.00
C ILE A 154 4.25 8.54 -5.00
N ASP A 155 4.07 7.98 -6.19
CA ASP A 155 3.75 6.57 -6.42
C ASP A 155 2.40 6.09 -5.86
N TRP A 156 1.32 6.74 -6.30
CA TRP A 156 -0.05 6.47 -5.90
C TRP A 156 -0.70 5.29 -6.64
N GLU A 157 0.08 4.41 -7.25
CA GLU A 157 -0.44 3.35 -8.14
C GLU A 157 -1.27 2.28 -7.44
N TYR A 158 -1.06 2.06 -6.14
CA TYR A 158 -1.86 1.15 -5.30
C TYR A 158 -2.98 1.87 -4.56
N ALA A 159 -3.00 3.19 -4.56
CA ALA A 159 -3.94 3.96 -3.76
C ALA A 159 -5.41 3.63 -4.08
N SER A 160 -6.20 3.47 -3.03
CA SER A 160 -7.60 3.09 -3.12
C SER A 160 -8.37 3.49 -1.85
N LEU A 161 -9.69 3.32 -1.90
CA LEU A 161 -10.54 3.44 -0.72
C LEU A 161 -10.51 2.13 0.06
N ALA A 162 -10.06 2.16 1.31
CA ALA A 162 -9.92 0.98 2.15
C ALA A 162 -10.10 1.29 3.64
N ASP A 163 -9.99 0.26 4.46
CA ASP A 163 -9.83 0.40 5.90
C ASP A 163 -8.49 1.10 6.21
N PRO A 164 -8.49 2.30 6.79
CA PRO A 164 -7.25 3.03 7.06
C PRO A 164 -6.33 2.34 8.08
N ARG A 165 -6.84 1.36 8.84
CA ARG A 165 -6.02 0.54 9.74
C ARG A 165 -5.11 -0.41 8.96
N LEU A 166 -5.56 -0.87 7.78
CA LEU A 166 -4.72 -1.64 6.85
C LEU A 166 -3.52 -0.80 6.36
N ASP A 167 -3.76 0.43 5.92
CA ASP A 167 -2.69 1.32 5.47
C ASP A 167 -1.72 1.67 6.61
N LEU A 168 -2.26 1.95 7.80
CA LEU A 168 -1.45 2.15 9.00
C LEU A 168 -0.58 0.92 9.32
N THR A 169 -1.13 -0.30 9.20
CA THR A 169 -0.37 -1.55 9.41
C THR A 169 0.81 -1.65 8.45
N LEU A 170 0.61 -1.33 7.17
CA LEU A 170 1.70 -1.33 6.17
C LEU A 170 2.79 -0.30 6.53
N ILE A 171 2.41 0.91 6.94
CA ILE A 171 3.36 1.94 7.37
C ILE A 171 4.20 1.44 8.55
N LEU A 172 3.58 0.82 9.55
CA LEU A 172 4.28 0.31 10.73
C LEU A 172 5.23 -0.84 10.39
N GLN A 173 4.86 -1.70 9.46
CA GLN A 173 5.74 -2.76 8.96
C GLN A 173 6.95 -2.20 8.17
N ILE A 174 6.72 -1.23 7.29
CA ILE A 174 7.79 -0.58 6.50
C ILE A 174 8.79 0.13 7.42
N THR A 175 8.31 0.73 8.51
CA THR A 175 9.14 1.51 9.46
C THR A 175 9.69 0.67 10.61
N ASP A 176 9.28 -0.59 10.74
CA ASP A 176 9.61 -1.46 11.87
C ASP A 176 9.28 -0.80 13.23
N SER A 177 8.09 -0.22 13.30
CA SER A 177 7.68 0.60 14.44
C SER A 177 6.78 -0.17 15.41
N PRO A 178 6.88 0.08 16.75
CA PRO A 178 6.05 -0.57 17.76
C PRO A 178 4.58 -0.22 17.55
N ILE A 179 3.71 -1.24 17.51
CA ILE A 179 2.30 -1.10 17.12
C ILE A 179 1.52 -0.25 18.13
N GLU A 180 1.60 -0.58 19.42
CA GLU A 180 0.78 0.03 20.46
C GLU A 180 0.99 1.56 20.54
N GLU A 181 2.23 1.97 20.65
CA GLU A 181 2.63 3.39 20.77
C GLU A 181 2.28 4.16 19.49
N SER A 182 2.51 3.54 18.35
CA SER A 182 2.27 4.15 17.03
C SER A 182 0.77 4.34 16.76
N VAL A 183 -0.05 3.35 17.10
CA VAL A 183 -1.52 3.46 16.98
C VAL A 183 -2.06 4.50 17.93
N GLU A 184 -1.58 4.55 19.18
CA GLU A 184 -1.97 5.59 20.14
C GLU A 184 -1.63 6.98 19.59
N ARG A 185 -0.42 7.16 19.07
CA ARG A 185 0.04 8.42 18.48
C ARG A 185 -0.80 8.83 17.27
N TYR A 186 -1.08 7.88 16.38
CA TYR A 186 -1.95 8.12 15.22
C TYR A 186 -3.37 8.53 15.65
N CYS A 187 -3.94 7.85 16.62
CA CYS A 187 -5.27 8.19 17.16
C CYS A 187 -5.29 9.59 17.79
N GLN A 188 -4.23 9.99 18.49
CA GLN A 188 -4.08 11.35 19.01
C GLN A 188 -4.09 12.40 17.88
N ILE A 189 -3.31 12.18 16.81
CA ILE A 189 -3.26 13.08 15.64
C ILE A 189 -4.65 13.20 14.98
N ARG A 190 -5.41 12.10 14.91
CA ARG A 190 -6.73 12.03 14.29
C ARG A 190 -7.88 12.43 15.22
N ASN A 191 -7.60 12.69 16.49
CA ASN A 191 -8.62 12.91 17.55
C ASN A 191 -9.62 11.74 17.64
N ILE A 192 -9.11 10.50 17.59
CA ILE A 192 -9.90 9.27 17.72
C ILE A 192 -9.94 8.88 19.19
N GLU A 193 -11.14 8.81 19.77
CA GLU A 193 -11.32 8.47 21.18
C GLU A 193 -11.16 6.98 21.46
N ASN A 194 -11.67 6.12 20.56
CA ASN A 194 -11.64 4.66 20.75
C ASN A 194 -10.38 4.03 20.13
N THR A 195 -9.27 4.18 20.81
CA THR A 195 -7.96 3.64 20.38
C THR A 195 -7.95 2.10 20.33
N SER A 196 -8.74 1.42 21.19
CA SER A 196 -8.76 -0.05 21.20
C SER A 196 -9.26 -0.65 19.88
N VAL A 197 -10.30 -0.07 19.27
CA VAL A 197 -10.80 -0.50 17.94
C VAL A 197 -9.74 -0.37 16.85
N TRP A 198 -8.90 0.66 16.95
CA TRP A 198 -7.80 0.84 16.02
C TRP A 198 -6.68 -0.17 16.25
N LEU A 199 -6.30 -0.38 17.50
CA LEU A 199 -5.27 -1.35 17.86
C LEU A 199 -5.66 -2.78 17.47
N GLU A 200 -6.88 -3.20 17.79
CA GLU A 200 -7.41 -4.49 17.38
C GLU A 200 -7.45 -4.65 15.86
N GLY A 201 -7.88 -3.60 15.15
CA GLY A 201 -7.89 -3.61 13.69
C GLY A 201 -6.50 -3.69 13.06
N VAL A 202 -5.53 -2.93 13.56
CA VAL A 202 -4.14 -3.00 13.09
C VAL A 202 -3.56 -4.40 13.32
N LYS A 203 -3.75 -4.98 14.52
CA LYS A 203 -3.32 -6.35 14.83
C LYS A 203 -3.99 -7.39 13.93
N ALA A 204 -5.29 -7.22 13.65
CA ALA A 204 -6.01 -8.12 12.76
C ALA A 204 -5.57 -7.99 11.28
N TRP A 205 -5.11 -6.81 10.84
CA TRP A 205 -4.56 -6.61 9.50
C TRP A 205 -3.13 -7.12 9.35
N GLN A 206 -2.35 -7.21 10.41
CA GLN A 206 -0.92 -7.57 10.37
C GLN A 206 -0.64 -8.86 9.59
N PRO A 207 -1.21 -10.03 9.92
CA PRO A 207 -0.95 -11.24 9.15
C PRO A 207 -1.49 -11.16 7.71
N ARG A 208 -2.57 -10.42 7.47
CA ARG A 208 -3.13 -10.24 6.12
C ARG A 208 -2.23 -9.41 5.22
N THR A 209 -1.56 -8.40 5.76
CA THR A 209 -0.56 -7.63 5.02
C THR A 209 0.68 -8.45 4.71
N LEU A 210 1.11 -9.34 5.61
CA LEU A 210 2.19 -10.29 5.36
C LEU A 210 1.84 -11.27 4.22
N VAL A 211 0.61 -11.79 4.17
CA VAL A 211 0.14 -12.64 3.05
C VAL A 211 0.14 -11.86 1.74
N MET A 212 -0.35 -10.62 1.75
CA MET A 212 -0.32 -9.79 0.54
C MET A 212 1.12 -9.56 0.05
N ALA A 213 2.04 -9.25 0.95
CA ALA A 213 3.46 -9.06 0.63
C ALA A 213 4.08 -10.37 0.10
N MET A 214 3.87 -11.49 0.79
CA MET A 214 4.34 -12.82 0.35
C MET A 214 3.90 -13.11 -1.09
N LEU A 215 2.64 -12.95 -1.41
CA LEU A 215 2.11 -13.21 -2.77
C LEU A 215 2.63 -12.20 -3.79
N TRP A 216 2.79 -10.94 -3.40
CA TRP A 216 3.40 -9.91 -4.25
C TRP A 216 4.84 -10.28 -4.62
N TYR A 217 5.65 -10.70 -3.65
CA TYR A 217 7.04 -11.10 -3.87
C TYR A 217 7.16 -12.38 -4.70
N LEU A 218 6.28 -13.37 -4.53
CA LEU A 218 6.21 -14.54 -5.41
C LEU A 218 5.90 -14.16 -6.86
N LEU A 219 4.99 -13.21 -7.05
CA LEU A 219 4.64 -12.71 -8.37
C LEU A 219 5.78 -11.89 -8.99
N ALA A 220 6.45 -11.07 -8.19
CA ALA A 220 7.64 -10.34 -8.59
C ALA A 220 8.76 -11.29 -9.05
N TYR A 221 9.00 -12.37 -8.30
CA TYR A 221 9.94 -13.42 -8.70
C TYR A 221 9.54 -14.09 -10.02
N LYS A 222 8.25 -14.41 -10.19
CA LYS A 222 7.76 -14.98 -11.46
C LYS A 222 8.03 -14.05 -12.65
N LEU A 223 7.86 -12.74 -12.47
CA LEU A 223 7.94 -11.76 -13.56
C LEU A 223 9.39 -11.34 -13.89
N TRP A 224 10.24 -11.24 -12.89
CA TRP A 224 11.59 -10.67 -13.05
C TRP A 224 12.72 -11.68 -12.86
N GLY A 225 12.46 -12.82 -12.21
CA GLY A 225 13.44 -13.92 -12.04
C GLY A 225 14.56 -13.61 -11.03
N ASP A 226 14.47 -12.54 -10.26
CA ASP A 226 15.47 -12.19 -9.26
C ASP A 226 15.19 -12.95 -7.96
N GLU A 227 16.16 -13.74 -7.52
CA GLU A 227 16.09 -14.59 -6.32
C GLU A 227 15.85 -13.79 -5.03
N GLN A 228 16.18 -12.50 -5.01
CA GLN A 228 15.88 -11.65 -3.86
C GLN A 228 14.38 -11.59 -3.56
N TYR A 229 13.53 -11.59 -4.60
CA TYR A 229 12.08 -11.62 -4.42
C TYR A 229 11.60 -12.96 -3.83
N LEU A 230 12.20 -14.08 -4.25
CA LEU A 230 11.85 -15.38 -3.68
C LEU A 230 12.27 -15.46 -2.20
N ASN A 231 13.45 -14.96 -1.86
CA ASN A 231 13.93 -14.89 -0.48
C ASN A 231 13.01 -14.05 0.39
N SER A 232 12.59 -12.87 -0.10
CA SER A 232 11.62 -12.03 0.64
C SER A 232 10.26 -12.73 0.82
N ALA A 233 9.76 -13.43 -0.21
CA ALA A 233 8.54 -14.23 -0.07
C ALA A 233 8.67 -15.31 1.00
N GLN A 234 9.83 -15.95 1.08
CA GLN A 234 10.14 -16.96 2.10
C GLN A 234 10.19 -16.34 3.51
N GLU A 235 10.82 -15.17 3.67
CA GLU A 235 10.86 -14.44 4.94
C GLU A 235 9.45 -14.12 5.45
N PHE A 236 8.56 -13.62 4.58
CA PHE A 236 7.16 -13.36 4.94
C PHE A 236 6.39 -14.63 5.29
N LYS A 237 6.66 -15.74 4.57
CA LYS A 237 6.10 -17.05 4.92
C LYS A 237 6.53 -17.48 6.32
N ASP A 238 7.82 -17.37 6.62
CA ASP A 238 8.38 -17.79 7.91
C ASP A 238 7.82 -16.92 9.07
N LEU A 239 7.64 -15.61 8.85
CA LEU A 239 6.97 -14.73 9.82
C LEU A 239 5.54 -15.18 10.12
N LEU A 240 4.76 -15.49 9.07
CA LEU A 240 3.39 -16.01 9.22
C LEU A 240 3.35 -17.32 10.00
N CYS A 241 4.29 -18.23 9.75
CA CYS A 241 4.37 -19.50 10.48
C CYS A 241 4.78 -19.34 11.94
N LEU A 242 5.52 -18.27 12.30
CA LEU A 242 5.89 -17.97 13.69
C LEU A 242 4.71 -17.37 14.48
N GLU A 243 3.88 -16.57 13.83
CA GLU A 243 2.67 -16.00 14.44
C GLU A 243 1.58 -17.07 14.63
N ASP A 244 1.55 -18.08 13.74
CA ASP A 244 0.55 -19.15 13.68
C ASP A 244 0.93 -20.42 14.46
N HIS A 245 1.65 -20.34 15.58
CA HIS A 245 1.77 -21.51 16.50
C HIS A 245 0.45 -22.15 16.90
N CYS A 246 -0.68 -21.73 16.28
CA CYS A 246 -2.02 -22.25 16.44
C CYS A 246 -2.39 -23.42 15.51
N PHE A 247 -1.60 -23.74 14.46
CA PHE A 247 -1.97 -24.82 13.51
C PHE A 247 -1.61 -26.23 13.98
N GLU A 248 -0.77 -26.38 15.02
CA GLU A 248 -0.33 -27.72 15.46
C GLU A 248 -1.32 -28.44 16.39
N ASN A 249 -2.50 -27.88 16.68
CA ASN A 249 -3.47 -28.47 17.61
C ASN A 249 -4.93 -28.45 17.09
N SER A 250 -5.16 -28.70 15.82
CA SER A 250 -6.55 -28.86 15.30
C SER A 250 -6.69 -30.12 14.49
#